data_f84a3109af2dd48ed24afe1b2359ca99
#
_entry.id   f84a3109af2dd48ed24afe1b2359ca99
#
_cell.length_a   1.000
_cell.length_b   1.000
_cell.length_c   1.000
_cell.angle_alpha   90.00
_cell.angle_beta   90.00
_cell.angle_gamma   90.00
#
_symmetry.space_group_name_H-M   'P 1'
#
loop_
_entity.id
_entity.type
_entity.pdbx_description
1 polymer ?
#
loop_
_entity_poly.entity_id
_entity_poly.type
_entity_poly.pdbx_seq_one_letter_code
_entity_poly.pdbx_strand_id
1 'polypeptide(L)'
;RSAADGVVRVLPIGAISLSQQGKQLAPMIELADAGVIGFSDDGNPVADANLMRQALAYSVEVGLPIINHAEDKKIGAGGVMNAGLVATRLGLAGVPAEAETAMVTRDLQLAELTGARLHIPHISTAASIAALRAAKNRGVDVTAEVTPHHLTLNDEWVFGLKGVVPAQVGRESYDTNTKVNPPLRSRADVDAVIEALSEGLIDVIATDHAPHAETDKVCTYDEAAHGINALETAFSSVFELVGSSKISLTRLIESLTTGPAQILNRDLGSLKQGFSADVAIIDPDSKWLVNPKEFVSKSANSPLAGVELTGRVVRTIYQGEIVFEMVTSAGARA
;
A
#
# COMPACT_ATOMS: atom_id res chain seq x y z
N ARG A 1 16.23 16.40 7.10
CA ARG A 1 16.69 14.99 7.24
C ARG A 1 16.54 14.22 5.94
N SER A 2 15.34 14.13 5.34
CA SER A 2 15.14 13.34 4.10
C SER A 2 16.07 13.76 2.95
N ALA A 3 16.32 15.05 2.77
CA ALA A 3 17.24 15.56 1.75
C ALA A 3 18.73 15.35 2.09
N ALA A 4 19.07 15.19 3.38
CA ALA A 4 20.47 15.02 3.82
C ALA A 4 20.88 13.56 3.95
N ASP A 5 19.93 12.69 4.34
CA ASP A 5 20.22 11.30 4.68
C ASP A 5 19.61 10.30 3.67
N GLY A 6 18.69 10.75 2.82
CA GLY A 6 18.00 9.90 1.85
C GLY A 6 18.81 9.72 0.57
N VAL A 7 18.96 8.49 0.11
CA VAL A 7 19.60 8.15 -1.17
C VAL A 7 18.65 8.25 -2.38
N VAL A 8 17.36 8.46 -2.11
CA VAL A 8 16.30 8.70 -3.09
C VAL A 8 15.41 9.83 -2.63
N ARG A 9 14.50 10.29 -3.49
CA ARG A 9 13.51 11.33 -3.16
C ARG A 9 12.51 10.82 -2.12
N VAL A 10 12.45 11.48 -0.97
CA VAL A 10 11.48 11.24 0.09
C VAL A 10 10.58 12.47 0.20
N LEU A 11 9.28 12.27 0.05
CA LEU A 11 8.27 13.31 0.12
C LEU A 11 7.41 13.08 1.39
N PRO A 12 7.42 14.01 2.35
CA PRO A 12 6.72 13.81 3.61
C PRO A 12 5.21 14.05 3.48
N ILE A 13 4.42 13.30 4.24
CA ILE A 13 2.98 13.51 4.45
C ILE A 13 2.79 14.10 5.85
N GLY A 14 1.98 15.15 5.98
CA GLY A 14 1.64 15.78 7.25
C GLY A 14 0.47 15.08 7.94
N ALA A 15 0.26 15.35 9.24
CA ALA A 15 -0.91 14.84 9.96
C ALA A 15 -2.18 15.64 9.60
N ILE A 16 -3.33 14.95 9.58
CA ILE A 16 -4.66 15.60 9.52
C ILE A 16 -5.00 16.24 10.87
N SER A 17 -4.76 15.48 11.94
CA SER A 17 -5.10 15.95 13.30
C SER A 17 -3.86 16.04 14.20
N LEU A 18 -3.94 16.86 15.23
CA LEU A 18 -2.88 17.01 16.22
C LEU A 18 -2.55 15.67 16.86
N SER A 19 -1.27 15.28 16.79
CA SER A 19 -0.75 14.01 17.29
C SER A 19 -1.53 12.79 16.78
N GLN A 20 -2.18 12.90 15.63
CA GLN A 20 -2.97 11.84 14.99
C GLN A 20 -4.10 11.29 15.90
N GLN A 21 -4.69 12.16 16.72
CA GLN A 21 -5.72 11.75 17.70
C GLN A 21 -7.16 11.86 17.19
N GLY A 22 -7.39 12.41 15.98
CA GLY A 22 -8.71 12.58 15.40
C GLY A 22 -9.63 13.53 16.18
N LYS A 23 -9.08 14.49 16.94
CA LYS A 23 -9.84 15.41 17.80
C LYS A 23 -9.81 16.88 17.37
N GLN A 24 -8.70 17.32 16.83
CA GLN A 24 -8.46 18.69 16.42
C GLN A 24 -7.57 18.70 15.19
N LEU A 25 -7.84 19.58 14.22
CA LEU A 25 -7.01 19.69 13.01
C LEU A 25 -5.57 20.10 13.36
N ALA A 26 -4.63 19.51 12.63
CA ALA A 26 -3.25 19.96 12.61
C ALA A 26 -3.15 21.32 11.88
N PRO A 27 -2.05 22.06 12.05
CA PRO A 27 -1.82 23.34 11.35
C PRO A 27 -1.45 23.04 9.88
N MET A 28 -2.45 22.75 9.06
CA MET A 28 -2.28 22.22 7.70
C MET A 28 -1.58 23.21 6.76
N ILE A 29 -1.79 24.53 6.92
CA ILE A 29 -1.10 25.57 6.13
C ILE A 29 0.40 25.51 6.43
N GLU A 30 0.78 25.54 7.70
CA GLU A 30 2.18 25.53 8.12
C GLU A 30 2.88 24.24 7.72
N LEU A 31 2.15 23.10 7.74
CA LEU A 31 2.67 21.84 7.25
C LEU A 31 2.89 21.87 5.73
N ALA A 32 1.96 22.47 4.97
CA ALA A 32 2.11 22.62 3.52
C ALA A 32 3.30 23.56 3.19
N ASP A 33 3.45 24.67 3.90
CA ASP A 33 4.59 25.59 3.76
C ASP A 33 5.92 24.89 4.08
N ALA A 34 5.90 23.90 4.99
CA ALA A 34 7.06 23.05 5.29
C ALA A 34 7.33 21.98 4.21
N GLY A 35 6.46 21.84 3.19
CA GLY A 35 6.68 21.02 2.03
C GLY A 35 6.10 19.62 2.09
N VAL A 36 5.06 19.35 2.91
CA VAL A 36 4.31 18.09 2.82
C VAL A 36 3.52 18.01 1.53
N ILE A 37 3.24 16.79 1.07
CA ILE A 37 2.56 16.50 -0.20
C ILE A 37 1.10 16.09 -0.06
N GLY A 38 0.61 15.95 1.17
CA GLY A 38 -0.73 15.55 1.54
C GLY A 38 -0.84 15.43 3.05
N PHE A 39 -2.02 15.06 3.54
CA PHE A 39 -2.29 14.93 4.97
C PHE A 39 -2.89 13.57 5.29
N SER A 40 -2.34 12.90 6.31
CA SER A 40 -2.80 11.58 6.78
C SER A 40 -2.56 11.43 8.28
N ASP A 41 -3.49 10.77 8.96
CA ASP A 41 -3.27 10.23 10.30
C ASP A 41 -2.95 8.73 10.27
N ASP A 42 -2.40 8.23 9.20
CA ASP A 42 -2.24 6.81 8.84
C ASP A 42 -2.04 5.87 10.02
N GLY A 43 -2.72 4.71 9.93
CA GLY A 43 -2.94 3.77 11.03
C GLY A 43 -4.02 4.22 12.01
N ASN A 44 -4.43 5.50 11.99
CA ASN A 44 -5.55 6.02 12.76
C ASN A 44 -6.57 6.68 11.82
N PRO A 45 -7.81 6.15 11.73
CA PRO A 45 -8.86 6.80 10.96
C PRO A 45 -9.31 8.10 11.63
N VAL A 46 -9.61 9.13 10.83
CA VAL A 46 -10.37 10.29 11.32
C VAL A 46 -11.83 9.87 11.46
N ALA A 47 -12.17 9.32 12.63
CA ALA A 47 -13.49 8.75 12.89
C ALA A 47 -14.61 9.79 12.97
N ASP A 48 -14.32 11.00 13.48
CA ASP A 48 -15.30 12.09 13.56
C ASP A 48 -15.57 12.66 12.16
N ALA A 49 -16.82 12.50 11.69
CA ALA A 49 -17.22 12.92 10.35
C ALA A 49 -17.19 14.46 10.18
N ASN A 50 -17.42 15.25 11.27
CA ASN A 50 -17.33 16.68 11.18
C ASN A 50 -15.87 17.15 11.09
N LEU A 51 -14.97 16.55 11.86
CA LEU A 51 -13.53 16.81 11.74
C LEU A 51 -13.01 16.46 10.34
N MET A 52 -13.43 15.30 9.79
CA MET A 52 -13.06 14.88 8.43
C MET A 52 -13.58 15.88 7.38
N ARG A 53 -14.84 16.33 7.50
CA ARG A 53 -15.41 17.36 6.62
C ARG A 53 -14.63 18.67 6.70
N GLN A 54 -14.24 19.09 7.91
CA GLN A 54 -13.42 20.29 8.10
C GLN A 54 -12.03 20.12 7.48
N ALA A 55 -11.39 18.96 7.66
CA ALA A 55 -10.10 18.67 7.06
C ALA A 55 -10.15 18.74 5.53
N LEU A 56 -11.17 18.11 4.91
CA LEU A 56 -11.40 18.17 3.48
C LEU A 56 -11.64 19.61 3.00
N ALA A 57 -12.53 20.36 3.65
CA ALA A 57 -12.78 21.76 3.27
C ALA A 57 -11.50 22.61 3.38
N TYR A 58 -10.69 22.40 4.42
CA TYR A 58 -9.46 23.15 4.62
C TYR A 58 -8.37 22.76 3.63
N SER A 59 -8.33 21.49 3.22
CA SER A 59 -7.36 21.00 2.23
C SER A 59 -7.55 21.63 0.85
N VAL A 60 -8.76 22.09 0.52
CA VAL A 60 -9.03 22.82 -0.73
C VAL A 60 -8.22 24.12 -0.81
N GLU A 61 -8.19 24.89 0.29
CA GLU A 61 -7.43 26.15 0.38
C GLU A 61 -5.91 25.91 0.25
N VAL A 62 -5.45 24.75 0.73
CA VAL A 62 -4.03 24.36 0.70
C VAL A 62 -3.66 23.71 -0.64
N GLY A 63 -4.63 23.17 -1.38
CA GLY A 63 -4.42 22.51 -2.66
C GLY A 63 -3.75 21.12 -2.57
N LEU A 64 -3.78 20.47 -1.39
CA LEU A 64 -3.19 19.15 -1.15
C LEU A 64 -4.26 18.09 -0.82
N PRO A 65 -4.05 16.82 -1.16
CA PRO A 65 -5.01 15.76 -0.89
C PRO A 65 -5.10 15.39 0.60
N ILE A 66 -6.28 14.94 1.02
CA ILE A 66 -6.48 14.18 2.26
C ILE A 66 -6.34 12.71 1.93
N ILE A 67 -5.55 12.00 2.75
CA ILE A 67 -5.26 10.55 2.65
C ILE A 67 -5.73 9.93 3.97
N ASN A 68 -6.94 9.34 3.99
CA ASN A 68 -7.49 8.83 5.25
C ASN A 68 -7.45 7.30 5.29
N HIS A 69 -6.83 6.74 6.33
CA HIS A 69 -6.91 5.32 6.64
C HIS A 69 -8.37 4.94 6.91
N ALA A 70 -9.02 4.29 5.93
CA ALA A 70 -10.47 4.09 5.93
C ALA A 70 -10.85 2.83 6.73
N GLU A 71 -10.96 2.97 8.05
CA GLU A 71 -11.36 1.90 8.96
C GLU A 71 -12.33 2.41 10.02
N ASP A 72 -13.50 1.81 10.15
CA ASP A 72 -14.33 1.97 11.34
C ASP A 72 -13.90 0.94 12.40
N LYS A 73 -13.09 1.44 13.35
CA LYS A 73 -12.55 0.60 14.46
C LYS A 73 -13.64 0.03 15.38
N LYS A 74 -14.89 0.53 15.33
CA LYS A 74 -16.00 -0.03 16.11
C LYS A 74 -16.61 -1.24 15.41
N ILE A 75 -16.73 -1.18 14.08
CA ILE A 75 -17.17 -2.33 13.27
C ILE A 75 -16.12 -3.44 13.32
N GLY A 76 -14.83 -3.08 13.20
CA GLY A 76 -13.70 -4.02 13.23
C GLY A 76 -13.25 -4.45 14.64
N ALA A 77 -13.95 -4.03 15.71
CA ALA A 77 -13.46 -4.16 17.08
C ALA A 77 -13.07 -5.61 17.47
N GLY A 78 -11.81 -5.76 17.88
CA GLY A 78 -11.24 -7.05 18.29
C GLY A 78 -10.87 -7.99 17.13
N GLY A 79 -11.12 -7.59 15.88
CA GLY A 79 -10.71 -8.36 14.71
C GLY A 79 -9.20 -8.30 14.48
N VAL A 80 -8.61 -9.41 14.04
CA VAL A 80 -7.17 -9.54 13.80
C VAL A 80 -6.84 -10.03 12.39
N MET A 81 -7.86 -10.47 11.64
CA MET A 81 -7.77 -10.88 10.24
C MET A 81 -9.11 -10.62 9.53
N ASN A 82 -9.22 -10.94 8.24
CA ASN A 82 -10.48 -10.82 7.49
C ASN A 82 -11.59 -11.70 8.10
N ALA A 83 -12.77 -11.14 8.28
CA ALA A 83 -13.95 -11.92 8.71
C ALA A 83 -14.39 -12.89 7.60
N GLY A 84 -14.56 -14.16 7.94
CA GLY A 84 -14.97 -15.16 6.97
C GLY A 84 -14.70 -16.59 7.42
N LEU A 85 -14.77 -17.50 6.46
CA LEU A 85 -14.60 -18.93 6.72
C LEU A 85 -13.22 -19.27 7.29
N VAL A 86 -12.16 -18.57 6.79
CA VAL A 86 -10.78 -18.80 7.24
C VAL A 86 -10.65 -18.40 8.71
N ALA A 87 -11.10 -17.21 9.10
CA ALA A 87 -11.09 -16.76 10.50
C ALA A 87 -11.85 -17.72 11.42
N THR A 88 -13.05 -18.15 10.98
CA THR A 88 -13.86 -19.11 11.75
C THR A 88 -13.12 -20.42 11.97
N ARG A 89 -12.44 -20.95 10.94
CA ARG A 89 -11.66 -22.20 11.05
C ARG A 89 -10.43 -22.08 11.94
N LEU A 90 -9.82 -20.90 11.96
CA LEU A 90 -8.65 -20.59 12.80
C LEU A 90 -9.05 -20.21 14.23
N GLY A 91 -10.33 -19.94 14.49
CA GLY A 91 -10.80 -19.44 15.79
C GLY A 91 -10.34 -18.00 16.09
N LEU A 92 -10.03 -17.23 15.04
CA LEU A 92 -9.60 -15.83 15.16
C LEU A 92 -10.78 -14.88 14.95
N ALA A 93 -10.78 -13.76 15.67
CA ALA A 93 -11.75 -12.69 15.46
C ALA A 93 -11.53 -12.01 14.10
N GLY A 94 -12.62 -11.83 13.34
CA GLY A 94 -12.55 -11.26 12.01
C GLY A 94 -12.93 -9.78 11.96
N VAL A 95 -12.26 -9.02 11.07
CA VAL A 95 -12.63 -7.65 10.68
C VAL A 95 -13.54 -7.73 9.47
N PRO A 96 -14.83 -7.34 9.58
CA PRO A 96 -15.75 -7.31 8.45
C PRO A 96 -15.28 -6.33 7.36
N ALA A 97 -15.57 -6.62 6.09
CA ALA A 97 -15.29 -5.72 4.97
C ALA A 97 -15.98 -4.36 5.15
N GLU A 98 -17.11 -4.33 5.84
CA GLU A 98 -17.89 -3.13 6.15
C GLU A 98 -17.12 -2.13 7.02
N ALA A 99 -16.11 -2.57 7.78
CA ALA A 99 -15.25 -1.66 8.54
C ALA A 99 -14.49 -0.68 7.61
N GLU A 100 -14.06 -1.16 6.44
CA GLU A 100 -13.45 -0.33 5.39
C GLU A 100 -14.53 0.40 4.58
N THR A 101 -15.51 -0.33 4.05
CA THR A 101 -16.48 0.20 3.08
C THR A 101 -17.34 1.33 3.63
N ALA A 102 -17.75 1.25 4.91
CA ALA A 102 -18.53 2.31 5.55
C ALA A 102 -17.73 3.61 5.62
N MET A 103 -16.44 3.53 5.98
CA MET A 103 -15.57 4.70 6.07
C MET A 103 -15.23 5.26 4.69
N VAL A 104 -14.90 4.42 3.72
CA VAL A 104 -14.69 4.83 2.32
C VAL A 104 -15.92 5.55 1.78
N THR A 105 -17.12 5.00 1.97
CA THR A 105 -18.37 5.60 1.49
C THR A 105 -18.62 6.98 2.13
N ARG A 106 -18.41 7.11 3.44
CA ARG A 106 -18.51 8.38 4.15
C ARG A 106 -17.56 9.43 3.57
N ASP A 107 -16.29 9.05 3.38
CA ASP A 107 -15.25 9.98 2.93
C ASP A 107 -15.48 10.43 1.49
N LEU A 108 -15.94 9.54 0.62
CA LEU A 108 -16.36 9.88 -0.75
C LEU A 108 -17.49 10.91 -0.76
N GLN A 109 -18.51 10.76 0.10
CA GLN A 109 -19.61 11.71 0.22
C GLN A 109 -19.13 13.07 0.73
N LEU A 110 -18.21 13.09 1.70
CA LEU A 110 -17.64 14.32 2.24
C LEU A 110 -16.72 15.02 1.23
N ALA A 111 -15.96 14.27 0.44
CA ALA A 111 -15.16 14.81 -0.66
C ALA A 111 -16.06 15.44 -1.75
N GLU A 112 -17.15 14.76 -2.13
CA GLU A 112 -18.16 15.31 -3.06
C GLU A 112 -18.80 16.60 -2.54
N LEU A 113 -19.13 16.66 -1.26
CA LEU A 113 -19.71 17.84 -0.62
C LEU A 113 -18.76 19.03 -0.58
N THR A 114 -17.47 18.80 -0.36
CA THR A 114 -16.47 19.84 -0.17
C THR A 114 -15.72 20.23 -1.43
N GLY A 115 -15.77 19.40 -2.46
CA GLY A 115 -14.94 19.55 -3.67
C GLY A 115 -13.46 19.30 -3.43
N ALA A 116 -13.10 18.66 -2.32
CA ALA A 116 -11.73 18.39 -1.95
C ALA A 116 -11.16 17.15 -2.68
N ARG A 117 -9.84 17.13 -2.84
CA ARG A 117 -9.11 15.97 -3.34
C ARG A 117 -8.97 14.92 -2.24
N LEU A 118 -9.55 13.76 -2.48
CA LEU A 118 -9.43 12.59 -1.58
C LEU A 118 -8.56 11.54 -2.22
N HIS A 119 -7.65 10.95 -1.44
CA HIS A 119 -6.93 9.74 -1.82
C HIS A 119 -7.26 8.62 -0.83
N ILE A 120 -7.71 7.47 -1.34
CA ILE A 120 -8.04 6.29 -0.54
C ILE A 120 -6.83 5.37 -0.55
N PRO A 121 -6.09 5.24 0.58
CA PRO A 121 -4.95 4.35 0.67
C PRO A 121 -5.40 2.89 0.76
N HIS A 122 -4.53 1.97 0.34
CA HIS A 122 -4.61 0.51 0.50
C HIS A 122 -6.04 -0.09 0.43
N ILE A 123 -6.85 0.35 -0.57
CA ILE A 123 -8.21 -0.19 -0.76
C ILE A 123 -8.15 -1.71 -0.94
N SER A 124 -9.02 -2.46 -0.24
CA SER A 124 -8.87 -3.90 -0.17
C SER A 124 -10.15 -4.72 -0.43
N THR A 125 -11.35 -4.09 -0.46
CA THR A 125 -12.61 -4.83 -0.58
C THR A 125 -13.35 -4.54 -1.89
N ALA A 126 -14.06 -5.54 -2.42
CA ALA A 126 -14.92 -5.39 -3.61
C ALA A 126 -16.01 -4.32 -3.41
N ALA A 127 -16.55 -4.21 -2.19
CA ALA A 127 -17.56 -3.22 -1.87
C ALA A 127 -17.01 -1.78 -1.90
N SER A 128 -15.79 -1.57 -1.41
CA SER A 128 -15.10 -0.27 -1.50
C SER A 128 -14.79 0.10 -2.96
N ILE A 129 -14.42 -0.87 -3.79
CA ILE A 129 -14.23 -0.69 -5.25
C ILE A 129 -15.54 -0.22 -5.90
N ALA A 130 -16.67 -0.83 -5.56
CA ALA A 130 -17.97 -0.41 -6.09
C ALA A 130 -18.32 1.04 -5.67
N ALA A 131 -18.05 1.41 -4.42
CA ALA A 131 -18.26 2.78 -3.92
C ALA A 131 -17.35 3.78 -4.64
N LEU A 132 -16.06 3.45 -4.83
CA LEU A 132 -15.09 4.26 -5.58
C LEU A 132 -15.55 4.49 -7.03
N ARG A 133 -15.97 3.42 -7.72
CA ARG A 133 -16.50 3.48 -9.10
C ARG A 133 -17.70 4.42 -9.20
N ALA A 134 -18.64 4.29 -8.27
CA ALA A 134 -19.83 5.16 -8.24
C ALA A 134 -19.45 6.62 -7.99
N ALA A 135 -18.49 6.93 -7.14
CA ALA A 135 -18.03 8.29 -6.87
C ALA A 135 -17.29 8.89 -8.08
N LYS A 136 -16.35 8.16 -8.70
CA LYS A 136 -15.66 8.61 -9.92
C LYS A 136 -16.65 8.88 -11.07
N ASN A 137 -17.68 8.05 -11.22
CA ASN A 137 -18.74 8.26 -12.24
C ASN A 137 -19.57 9.53 -11.98
N ARG A 138 -19.66 10.01 -10.75
CA ARG A 138 -20.29 11.31 -10.40
C ARG A 138 -19.33 12.50 -10.55
N GLY A 139 -18.06 12.25 -10.83
CA GLY A 139 -17.05 13.30 -10.99
C GLY A 139 -16.40 13.75 -9.67
N VAL A 140 -16.46 12.94 -8.62
CA VAL A 140 -15.73 13.20 -7.36
C VAL A 140 -14.24 13.18 -7.65
N ASP A 141 -13.49 14.18 -7.17
CA ASP A 141 -12.03 14.23 -7.28
C ASP A 141 -11.40 13.26 -6.27
N VAL A 142 -11.38 11.98 -6.65
CA VAL A 142 -10.86 10.90 -5.83
C VAL A 142 -9.89 10.02 -6.60
N THR A 143 -8.81 9.66 -5.94
CA THR A 143 -7.86 8.64 -6.37
C THR A 143 -7.75 7.53 -5.32
N ALA A 144 -7.26 6.37 -5.71
CA ALA A 144 -7.07 5.24 -4.81
C ALA A 144 -5.79 4.48 -5.11
N GLU A 145 -5.24 3.86 -4.08
CA GLU A 145 -4.10 2.97 -4.20
C GLU A 145 -4.42 1.57 -3.66
N VAL A 146 -3.64 0.61 -4.14
CA VAL A 146 -3.64 -0.77 -3.66
C VAL A 146 -2.21 -1.19 -3.30
N THR A 147 -2.07 -2.10 -2.35
CA THR A 147 -0.75 -2.61 -1.99
C THR A 147 -0.39 -3.87 -2.79
N PRO A 148 0.92 -4.18 -2.94
CA PRO A 148 1.35 -5.44 -3.54
C PRO A 148 0.76 -6.67 -2.85
N HIS A 149 0.64 -6.65 -1.52
CA HIS A 149 0.11 -7.79 -0.77
C HIS A 149 -1.41 -7.96 -0.93
N HIS A 150 -2.20 -6.89 -1.08
CA HIS A 150 -3.62 -7.02 -1.39
C HIS A 150 -3.90 -7.45 -2.84
N LEU A 151 -2.92 -7.32 -3.74
CA LEU A 151 -2.98 -7.84 -5.11
C LEU A 151 -2.57 -9.31 -5.22
N THR A 152 -1.74 -9.81 -4.32
CA THR A 152 -1.05 -11.10 -4.52
C THR A 152 -1.31 -12.12 -3.43
N LEU A 153 -1.76 -11.70 -2.26
CA LEU A 153 -2.04 -12.54 -1.10
C LEU A 153 -3.53 -12.45 -0.73
N ASN A 154 -4.05 -13.51 -0.14
CA ASN A 154 -5.41 -13.54 0.41
C ASN A 154 -5.40 -14.07 1.85
N ASP A 155 -6.55 -14.10 2.52
CA ASP A 155 -6.71 -14.53 3.91
C ASP A 155 -6.31 -16.00 4.15
N GLU A 156 -6.31 -16.83 3.11
CA GLU A 156 -5.87 -18.23 3.19
C GLU A 156 -4.37 -18.36 3.53
N TRP A 157 -3.58 -17.32 3.31
CA TRP A 157 -2.17 -17.26 3.72
C TRP A 157 -2.00 -17.34 5.24
N VAL A 158 -2.98 -16.90 6.01
CA VAL A 158 -2.99 -17.03 7.48
C VAL A 158 -3.20 -18.49 7.90
N PHE A 159 -3.91 -19.26 7.06
CA PHE A 159 -4.17 -20.67 7.33
C PHE A 159 -2.94 -21.57 7.17
N GLY A 160 -1.94 -21.14 6.40
CA GLY A 160 -0.72 -21.91 6.16
C GLY A 160 -0.90 -23.07 5.18
N LEU A 161 -0.04 -24.08 5.30
CA LEU A 161 0.26 -25.12 4.31
C LEU A 161 -0.82 -26.09 3.88
N LYS A 162 -1.86 -26.28 4.62
CA LYS A 162 -2.76 -27.41 4.38
C LYS A 162 -3.89 -27.08 3.43
N GLY A 163 -3.51 -26.76 2.18
CA GLY A 163 -4.43 -26.92 1.07
C GLY A 163 -4.64 -25.73 0.14
N VAL A 164 -4.11 -24.56 0.39
CA VAL A 164 -4.49 -23.36 -0.39
C VAL A 164 -3.33 -22.43 -0.73
N VAL A 165 -2.25 -22.49 0.00
CA VAL A 165 -1.01 -21.75 -0.33
C VAL A 165 -0.30 -22.48 -1.47
N PRO A 166 0.31 -21.76 -2.46
CA PRO A 166 1.12 -22.42 -3.47
C PRO A 166 2.09 -23.42 -2.80
N ALA A 167 2.07 -24.66 -3.27
CA ALA A 167 2.76 -25.83 -2.68
C ALA A 167 4.29 -25.66 -2.49
N GLN A 168 4.83 -24.52 -2.86
CA GLN A 168 6.26 -24.20 -2.91
C GLN A 168 6.83 -23.69 -1.59
N VAL A 169 6.01 -23.30 -0.64
CA VAL A 169 6.47 -22.69 0.60
C VAL A 169 5.83 -23.38 1.80
N GLY A 170 6.66 -24.08 2.57
CA GLY A 170 6.27 -24.69 3.83
C GLY A 170 5.97 -23.62 4.90
N ARG A 171 4.69 -23.20 5.02
CA ARG A 171 4.27 -22.22 6.02
C ARG A 171 3.49 -22.88 7.12
N GLU A 172 3.72 -22.39 8.32
CA GLU A 172 2.87 -22.73 9.47
C GLU A 172 1.62 -21.85 9.46
N SER A 173 0.52 -22.37 9.98
CA SER A 173 -0.67 -21.55 10.25
C SER A 173 -0.33 -20.48 11.28
N TYR A 174 -1.03 -19.35 11.22
CA TYR A 174 -0.82 -18.20 12.10
C TYR A 174 0.53 -17.48 11.91
N ASP A 175 1.12 -17.55 10.68
CA ASP A 175 2.31 -16.75 10.38
C ASP A 175 1.98 -15.25 10.58
N THR A 176 2.54 -14.67 11.64
CA THR A 176 2.31 -13.27 12.02
C THR A 176 2.77 -12.27 10.97
N ASN A 177 3.66 -12.68 10.04
CA ASN A 177 4.07 -11.85 8.91
C ASN A 177 2.94 -11.62 7.90
N THR A 178 1.85 -12.39 7.96
CA THR A 178 0.64 -12.16 7.16
C THR A 178 -0.31 -11.15 7.78
N LYS A 179 -0.07 -10.72 9.03
CA LYS A 179 -0.91 -9.76 9.74
C LYS A 179 -0.65 -8.34 9.27
N VAL A 180 -1.63 -7.74 8.62
CA VAL A 180 -1.60 -6.39 8.03
C VAL A 180 -2.95 -5.70 8.26
N ASN A 181 -3.02 -4.39 8.14
CA ASN A 181 -4.25 -3.61 8.23
C ASN A 181 -4.32 -2.58 7.09
N PRO A 182 -5.34 -2.68 6.18
CA PRO A 182 -6.45 -3.65 6.17
C PRO A 182 -5.97 -5.11 6.10
N PRO A 183 -6.74 -6.08 6.63
CA PRO A 183 -6.32 -7.47 6.60
C PRO A 183 -6.31 -8.02 5.17
N LEU A 184 -5.48 -9.04 4.92
CA LEU A 184 -5.55 -9.82 3.69
C LEU A 184 -6.99 -10.33 3.52
N ARG A 185 -7.61 -10.01 2.38
CA ARG A 185 -9.02 -10.25 2.13
C ARG A 185 -9.29 -11.60 1.45
N SER A 186 -10.54 -11.89 1.21
CA SER A 186 -10.96 -13.07 0.47
C SER A 186 -10.42 -13.08 -0.96
N ARG A 187 -10.40 -14.25 -1.58
CA ARG A 187 -10.01 -14.37 -3.01
C ARG A 187 -10.88 -13.51 -3.92
N ALA A 188 -12.18 -13.41 -3.62
CA ALA A 188 -13.10 -12.59 -4.40
C ALA A 188 -12.77 -11.10 -4.31
N ASP A 189 -12.36 -10.61 -3.15
CA ASP A 189 -11.89 -9.23 -2.98
C ASP A 189 -10.60 -8.98 -3.76
N VAL A 190 -9.63 -9.90 -3.66
CA VAL A 190 -8.37 -9.81 -4.41
C VAL A 190 -8.63 -9.75 -5.92
N ASP A 191 -9.50 -10.61 -6.45
CA ASP A 191 -9.82 -10.61 -7.87
C ASP A 191 -10.51 -9.28 -8.30
N ALA A 192 -11.42 -8.73 -7.47
CA ALA A 192 -12.05 -7.43 -7.73
C ALA A 192 -11.05 -6.25 -7.72
N VAL A 193 -10.07 -6.28 -6.80
CA VAL A 193 -9.03 -5.26 -6.72
C VAL A 193 -8.08 -5.34 -7.91
N ILE A 194 -7.71 -6.54 -8.37
CA ILE A 194 -6.90 -6.74 -9.58
C ILE A 194 -7.63 -6.22 -10.82
N GLU A 195 -8.92 -6.53 -10.97
CA GLU A 195 -9.75 -6.04 -12.08
C GLU A 195 -9.81 -4.51 -12.07
N ALA A 196 -10.08 -3.91 -10.92
CA ALA A 196 -10.14 -2.46 -10.75
C ALA A 196 -8.81 -1.77 -11.08
N LEU A 197 -7.67 -2.37 -10.73
CA LEU A 197 -6.35 -1.88 -11.14
C LEU A 197 -6.15 -2.01 -12.65
N SER A 198 -6.52 -3.16 -13.23
CA SER A 198 -6.39 -3.42 -14.68
C SER A 198 -7.17 -2.42 -15.52
N GLU A 199 -8.38 -2.04 -15.09
CA GLU A 199 -9.24 -1.07 -15.74
C GLU A 199 -8.79 0.40 -15.54
N GLY A 200 -7.89 0.66 -14.61
CA GLY A 200 -7.47 2.01 -14.22
C GLY A 200 -8.43 2.71 -13.26
N LEU A 201 -9.34 1.98 -12.61
CA LEU A 201 -10.19 2.50 -11.55
C LEU A 201 -9.40 2.77 -10.27
N ILE A 202 -8.49 1.86 -9.90
CA ILE A 202 -7.43 2.12 -8.92
C ILE A 202 -6.28 2.78 -9.68
N ASP A 203 -5.76 3.86 -9.16
CA ASP A 203 -4.82 4.74 -9.85
C ASP A 203 -3.38 4.25 -9.73
N VAL A 204 -2.97 3.82 -8.52
CA VAL A 204 -1.57 3.55 -8.20
C VAL A 204 -1.39 2.31 -7.32
N ILE A 205 -0.15 1.84 -7.28
CA ILE A 205 0.31 0.81 -6.34
C ILE A 205 1.26 1.50 -5.35
N ALA A 206 0.96 1.37 -4.05
CA ALA A 206 1.82 1.82 -2.96
C ALA A 206 2.12 0.65 -2.02
N THR A 207 3.32 0.62 -1.47
CA THR A 207 3.82 -0.57 -0.78
C THR A 207 3.24 -0.79 0.59
N ASP A 208 2.78 0.26 1.25
CA ASP A 208 2.45 0.21 2.68
C ASP A 208 3.57 -0.49 3.48
N HIS A 209 4.82 -0.09 3.22
CA HIS A 209 6.00 -0.69 3.81
C HIS A 209 6.06 -0.41 5.31
N ALA A 210 5.77 -1.43 6.11
CA ALA A 210 5.68 -1.35 7.56
C ALA A 210 6.65 -2.34 8.24
N PRO A 211 7.94 -1.96 8.37
CA PRO A 211 8.93 -2.78 9.04
C PRO A 211 8.71 -2.80 10.55
N HIS A 212 8.76 -4.00 11.15
CA HIS A 212 8.63 -4.24 12.58
C HIS A 212 9.83 -4.97 13.15
N ALA A 213 10.11 -4.76 14.43
CA ALA A 213 11.11 -5.56 15.13
C ALA A 213 10.66 -7.03 15.21
N GLU A 214 11.62 -7.95 15.31
CA GLU A 214 11.31 -9.38 15.43
C GLU A 214 10.40 -9.65 16.65
N THR A 215 10.63 -8.96 17.75
CA THR A 215 9.83 -9.05 18.97
C THR A 215 8.35 -8.70 18.77
N ASP A 216 8.02 -7.85 17.80
CA ASP A 216 6.65 -7.44 17.51
C ASP A 216 5.91 -8.48 16.66
N LYS A 217 6.64 -9.46 16.12
CA LYS A 217 6.12 -10.54 15.27
C LYS A 217 6.26 -11.93 15.89
N VAL A 218 7.20 -12.15 16.81
CA VAL A 218 7.39 -13.43 17.54
C VAL A 218 6.46 -13.45 18.76
N CYS A 219 5.16 -13.52 18.52
CA CYS A 219 4.10 -13.56 19.51
C CYS A 219 2.88 -14.27 18.92
N THR A 220 1.77 -14.34 19.64
CA THR A 220 0.53 -14.89 19.10
C THR A 220 -0.04 -14.01 17.97
N TYR A 221 -0.83 -14.59 17.08
CA TYR A 221 -1.34 -13.86 15.90
C TYR A 221 -2.18 -12.63 16.29
N ASP A 222 -2.95 -12.72 17.36
CA ASP A 222 -3.78 -11.64 17.89
C ASP A 222 -2.97 -10.50 18.54
N GLU A 223 -1.78 -10.79 19.08
CA GLU A 223 -0.89 -9.79 19.68
C GLU A 223 0.08 -9.15 18.67
N ALA A 224 0.35 -9.83 17.55
CA ALA A 224 1.34 -9.37 16.59
C ALA A 224 0.99 -8.00 15.99
N ALA A 225 2.02 -7.19 15.75
CA ALA A 225 1.87 -5.91 15.06
C ALA A 225 1.39 -6.09 13.62
N HIS A 226 0.61 -5.13 13.12
CA HIS A 226 0.17 -5.09 11.72
C HIS A 226 1.27 -4.49 10.85
N GLY A 227 1.62 -5.15 9.76
CA GLY A 227 2.56 -4.61 8.77
C GLY A 227 3.44 -5.66 8.11
N ILE A 228 3.84 -5.34 6.89
CA ILE A 228 4.68 -6.18 6.02
C ILE A 228 5.86 -5.34 5.53
N ASN A 229 7.06 -5.90 5.59
CA ASN A 229 8.23 -5.37 4.89
C ASN A 229 8.07 -5.66 3.39
N ALA A 230 7.63 -4.68 2.61
CA ALA A 230 7.16 -4.86 1.24
C ALA A 230 8.04 -4.23 0.15
N LEU A 231 8.89 -3.23 0.47
CA LEU A 231 9.61 -2.44 -0.55
C LEU A 231 10.41 -3.31 -1.54
N GLU A 232 11.17 -4.27 -1.04
CA GLU A 232 12.11 -5.04 -1.86
C GLU A 232 11.43 -6.14 -2.68
N THR A 233 10.21 -6.51 -2.33
CA THR A 233 9.41 -7.52 -3.05
C THR A 233 8.29 -6.91 -3.91
N ALA A 234 8.04 -5.61 -3.78
CA ALA A 234 6.88 -4.93 -4.38
C ALA A 234 6.77 -5.16 -5.88
N PHE A 235 7.82 -4.81 -6.64
CA PHE A 235 7.80 -4.97 -8.09
C PHE A 235 7.62 -6.43 -8.49
N SER A 236 8.48 -7.32 -7.99
CA SER A 236 8.49 -8.73 -8.40
C SER A 236 7.18 -9.44 -8.08
N SER A 237 6.58 -9.19 -6.91
CA SER A 237 5.31 -9.82 -6.54
C SER A 237 4.16 -9.41 -7.46
N VAL A 238 4.07 -8.12 -7.83
CA VAL A 238 3.02 -7.66 -8.76
C VAL A 238 3.34 -8.02 -10.21
N PHE A 239 4.61 -8.15 -10.58
CA PHE A 239 5.01 -8.58 -11.92
C PHE A 239 4.50 -9.97 -12.28
N GLU A 240 4.26 -10.84 -11.30
CA GLU A 240 3.59 -12.15 -11.49
C GLU A 240 2.18 -12.00 -12.12
N LEU A 241 1.49 -10.87 -11.87
CA LEU A 241 0.19 -10.59 -12.47
C LEU A 241 0.30 -10.25 -13.96
N VAL A 242 1.44 -9.70 -14.39
CA VAL A 242 1.74 -9.49 -15.82
C VAL A 242 2.00 -10.84 -16.50
N GLY A 243 2.81 -11.70 -15.89
CA GLY A 243 3.07 -13.05 -16.39
C GLY A 243 1.80 -13.90 -16.53
N SER A 244 0.84 -13.72 -15.63
CA SER A 244 -0.48 -14.39 -15.70
C SER A 244 -1.54 -13.63 -16.52
N SER A 245 -1.16 -12.55 -17.21
CA SER A 245 -2.02 -11.71 -18.06
C SER A 245 -3.21 -11.08 -17.34
N LYS A 246 -3.13 -10.89 -16.03
CA LYS A 246 -4.17 -10.22 -15.23
C LYS A 246 -4.10 -8.70 -15.34
N ILE A 247 -2.89 -8.16 -15.49
CA ILE A 247 -2.64 -6.74 -15.78
C ILE A 247 -1.65 -6.60 -16.93
N SER A 248 -1.67 -5.49 -17.65
CA SER A 248 -0.64 -5.21 -18.66
C SER A 248 0.64 -4.68 -18.01
N LEU A 249 1.80 -4.90 -18.65
CA LEU A 249 3.06 -4.30 -18.20
C LEU A 249 2.98 -2.76 -18.17
N THR A 250 2.32 -2.16 -19.16
CA THR A 250 2.11 -0.71 -19.21
C THR A 250 1.36 -0.24 -17.97
N ARG A 251 0.27 -0.94 -17.58
CA ARG A 251 -0.51 -0.59 -16.40
C ARG A 251 0.30 -0.71 -15.10
N LEU A 252 1.10 -1.78 -14.98
CA LEU A 252 2.02 -1.93 -13.84
C LEU A 252 2.99 -0.75 -13.74
N ILE A 253 3.65 -0.39 -14.84
CA ILE A 253 4.62 0.72 -14.85
C ILE A 253 3.94 2.06 -14.57
N GLU A 254 2.80 2.34 -15.19
CA GLU A 254 2.01 3.57 -14.94
C GLU A 254 1.66 3.70 -13.46
N SER A 255 1.15 2.64 -12.84
CA SER A 255 0.74 2.65 -11.44
C SER A 255 1.89 2.80 -10.43
N LEU A 256 3.12 2.57 -10.85
CA LEU A 256 4.32 2.74 -10.03
C LEU A 256 5.10 4.03 -10.34
N THR A 257 4.78 4.75 -11.42
CA THR A 257 5.59 5.90 -11.91
C THR A 257 4.74 7.13 -12.18
N THR A 258 4.12 7.21 -13.36
CA THR A 258 3.34 8.39 -13.79
C THR A 258 2.06 8.58 -12.98
N GLY A 259 1.43 7.50 -12.53
CA GLY A 259 0.23 7.56 -11.69
C GLY A 259 0.47 8.33 -10.38
N PRO A 260 1.40 7.90 -9.51
CA PRO A 260 1.71 8.64 -8.29
C PRO A 260 2.21 10.07 -8.57
N ALA A 261 2.99 10.29 -9.63
CA ALA A 261 3.45 11.61 -10.00
C ALA A 261 2.29 12.57 -10.34
N GLN A 262 1.27 12.08 -11.05
CA GLN A 262 0.05 12.85 -11.37
C GLN A 262 -0.77 13.18 -10.12
N ILE A 263 -0.96 12.22 -9.21
CA ILE A 263 -1.67 12.45 -7.94
C ILE A 263 -1.00 13.56 -7.14
N LEU A 264 0.34 13.56 -7.12
CA LEU A 264 1.13 14.55 -6.38
C LEU A 264 1.36 15.85 -7.14
N ASN A 265 0.88 15.95 -8.39
CA ASN A 265 1.10 17.09 -9.29
C ASN A 265 2.62 17.43 -9.41
N ARG A 266 3.43 16.41 -9.73
CA ARG A 266 4.89 16.52 -9.85
C ARG A 266 5.37 16.06 -11.23
N ASP A 267 6.37 16.76 -11.78
CA ASP A 267 7.05 16.38 -13.02
C ASP A 267 8.05 15.25 -12.76
N LEU A 268 7.51 14.07 -12.42
CA LEU A 268 8.26 12.84 -12.07
C LEU A 268 7.72 11.64 -12.86
N GLY A 269 8.38 10.50 -12.72
CA GLY A 269 7.91 9.22 -13.25
C GLY A 269 7.94 9.11 -14.78
N SER A 270 8.72 9.93 -15.49
CA SER A 270 8.80 9.97 -16.96
C SER A 270 10.24 10.05 -17.45
N LEU A 271 10.52 9.37 -18.56
CA LEU A 271 11.82 9.46 -19.27
C LEU A 271 11.85 10.58 -20.32
N LYS A 272 10.89 11.49 -20.31
CA LYS A 272 10.86 12.64 -21.22
C LYS A 272 12.02 13.59 -20.92
N GLN A 273 12.55 14.24 -21.99
CA GLN A 273 13.57 15.26 -21.85
C GLN A 273 13.10 16.38 -20.90
N GLY A 274 13.96 16.79 -19.98
CA GLY A 274 13.66 17.80 -18.95
C GLY A 274 13.18 17.25 -17.61
N PHE A 275 12.82 15.96 -17.55
CA PHE A 275 12.48 15.30 -16.29
C PHE A 275 13.73 14.87 -15.51
N SER A 276 13.60 14.68 -14.20
CA SER A 276 14.66 14.11 -13.37
C SER A 276 15.05 12.73 -13.87
N ALA A 277 16.33 12.45 -13.93
CA ALA A 277 16.86 11.13 -14.29
C ALA A 277 16.76 10.15 -13.11
N ASP A 278 15.52 9.90 -12.67
CA ASP A 278 15.18 8.92 -11.64
C ASP A 278 14.71 7.64 -12.37
N VAL A 279 15.55 6.61 -12.41
CA VAL A 279 15.34 5.43 -13.27
C VAL A 279 15.61 4.15 -12.50
N ALA A 280 14.69 3.20 -12.58
CA ALA A 280 14.90 1.81 -12.18
C ALA A 280 15.14 0.94 -13.43
N ILE A 281 16.21 0.13 -13.41
CA ILE A 281 16.50 -0.85 -14.45
C ILE A 281 16.14 -2.22 -13.90
N ILE A 282 15.33 -2.95 -14.66
CA ILE A 282 14.73 -4.22 -14.23
C ILE A 282 15.18 -5.31 -15.20
N ASP A 283 15.63 -6.44 -14.65
CA ASP A 283 15.78 -7.70 -15.38
C ASP A 283 14.48 -8.51 -15.25
N PRO A 284 13.66 -8.60 -16.31
CA PRO A 284 12.35 -9.25 -16.25
C PRO A 284 12.45 -10.79 -16.14
N ASP A 285 13.58 -11.37 -16.51
CA ASP A 285 13.79 -12.82 -16.54
C ASP A 285 14.49 -13.35 -15.29
N SER A 286 15.02 -12.45 -14.46
CA SER A 286 15.72 -12.81 -13.23
C SER A 286 14.78 -13.47 -12.23
N LYS A 287 15.06 -14.72 -11.89
CA LYS A 287 14.40 -15.46 -10.82
C LYS A 287 15.21 -15.39 -9.54
N TRP A 288 14.55 -15.19 -8.43
CA TRP A 288 15.22 -15.09 -7.13
C TRP A 288 14.33 -15.58 -5.99
N LEU A 289 14.99 -16.21 -5.01
CA LEU A 289 14.33 -16.67 -3.80
C LEU A 289 14.29 -15.51 -2.79
N VAL A 290 13.11 -15.17 -2.28
CA VAL A 290 12.99 -14.11 -1.28
C VAL A 290 13.64 -14.56 0.03
N ASN A 291 14.71 -13.87 0.40
CA ASN A 291 15.41 -14.05 1.67
C ASN A 291 15.37 -12.72 2.47
N PRO A 292 14.44 -12.55 3.41
CA PRO A 292 14.32 -11.30 4.16
C PRO A 292 15.56 -10.92 4.97
N LYS A 293 16.47 -11.87 5.23
CA LYS A 293 17.75 -11.58 5.91
C LYS A 293 18.75 -10.83 5.03
N GLU A 294 18.52 -10.82 3.72
CA GLU A 294 19.33 -10.10 2.73
C GLU A 294 18.74 -8.73 2.37
N PHE A 295 17.60 -8.37 2.95
CA PHE A 295 16.99 -7.07 2.72
C PHE A 295 17.86 -5.93 3.26
N VAL A 296 17.87 -4.80 2.58
CA VAL A 296 18.48 -3.56 3.06
C VAL A 296 17.67 -2.97 4.20
N SER A 297 16.36 -3.19 4.20
CA SER A 297 15.49 -2.85 5.32
C SER A 297 15.97 -3.54 6.59
N LYS A 298 15.90 -2.83 7.73
CA LYS A 298 16.33 -3.35 9.06
C LYS A 298 15.45 -4.48 9.59
N SER A 299 14.34 -4.76 8.93
CA SER A 299 13.33 -5.73 9.36
C SER A 299 13.21 -6.87 8.35
N ALA A 300 12.79 -8.04 8.84
CA ALA A 300 12.61 -9.25 8.03
C ALA A 300 11.15 -9.75 8.00
N ASN A 301 10.18 -8.94 8.46
CA ASN A 301 8.77 -9.33 8.56
C ASN A 301 8.08 -9.38 7.18
N SER A 302 8.43 -10.38 6.37
CA SER A 302 7.85 -10.61 5.05
C SER A 302 7.16 -11.96 4.96
N PRO A 303 5.88 -12.01 4.56
CA PRO A 303 5.20 -13.28 4.30
C PRO A 303 5.72 -13.98 3.04
N LEU A 304 6.52 -13.31 2.22
CA LEU A 304 7.08 -13.88 0.99
C LEU A 304 8.42 -14.62 1.20
N ALA A 305 8.90 -14.77 2.44
CA ALA A 305 10.13 -15.51 2.73
C ALA A 305 10.09 -16.92 2.10
N GLY A 306 11.13 -17.28 1.32
CA GLY A 306 11.22 -18.57 0.65
C GLY A 306 10.35 -18.71 -0.62
N VAL A 307 9.65 -17.68 -1.06
CA VAL A 307 8.95 -17.66 -2.36
C VAL A 307 9.93 -17.32 -3.46
N GLU A 308 9.89 -18.04 -4.57
CA GLU A 308 10.58 -17.65 -5.80
C GLU A 308 9.73 -16.61 -6.55
N LEU A 309 10.33 -15.47 -6.83
CA LEU A 309 9.72 -14.39 -7.62
C LEU A 309 10.50 -14.17 -8.91
N THR A 310 9.79 -13.63 -9.92
CA THR A 310 10.37 -13.28 -11.23
C THR A 310 10.40 -11.76 -11.39
N GLY A 311 11.43 -11.27 -12.11
CA GLY A 311 11.66 -9.84 -12.31
C GLY A 311 12.38 -9.22 -11.11
N ARG A 312 13.50 -8.53 -11.36
CA ARG A 312 14.28 -7.93 -10.29
C ARG A 312 14.84 -6.59 -10.71
N VAL A 313 14.79 -5.59 -9.81
CA VAL A 313 15.49 -4.33 -10.00
C VAL A 313 16.99 -4.62 -9.88
N VAL A 314 17.73 -4.33 -10.93
CA VAL A 314 19.19 -4.57 -10.99
C VAL A 314 19.99 -3.29 -10.79
N ARG A 315 19.38 -2.12 -11.04
CA ARG A 315 20.01 -0.82 -10.81
C ARG A 315 18.97 0.25 -10.53
N THR A 316 19.28 1.16 -9.62
CA THR A 316 18.50 2.37 -9.37
C THR A 316 19.40 3.60 -9.59
N ILE A 317 18.89 4.54 -10.36
CA ILE A 317 19.52 5.82 -10.65
C ILE A 317 18.62 6.91 -10.05
N TYR A 318 19.22 7.83 -9.32
CA TYR A 318 18.55 8.99 -8.75
C TYR A 318 19.26 10.26 -9.16
N GLN A 319 18.56 11.16 -9.83
CA GLN A 319 19.10 12.41 -10.39
C GLN A 319 20.35 12.21 -11.27
N GLY A 320 20.42 11.07 -11.97
CA GLY A 320 21.52 10.71 -12.82
C GLY A 320 22.66 9.95 -12.15
N GLU A 321 22.64 9.80 -10.83
CA GLU A 321 23.65 9.06 -10.06
C GLU A 321 23.17 7.65 -9.72
N ILE A 322 24.05 6.65 -9.84
CA ILE A 322 23.72 5.26 -9.46
C ILE A 322 23.72 5.18 -7.93
N VAL A 323 22.54 4.93 -7.35
CA VAL A 323 22.36 4.79 -5.90
C VAL A 323 22.21 3.34 -5.44
N PHE A 324 21.93 2.43 -6.37
CA PHE A 324 21.92 1.00 -6.13
C PHE A 324 22.35 0.25 -7.40
N GLU A 325 23.18 -0.77 -7.23
CA GLU A 325 23.55 -1.71 -8.27
C GLU A 325 23.66 -3.12 -7.67
N MET A 326 22.93 -4.06 -8.25
CA MET A 326 23.00 -5.45 -7.83
C MET A 326 24.35 -6.05 -8.23
N VAL A 327 25.10 -6.54 -7.26
CA VAL A 327 26.37 -7.24 -7.51
C VAL A 327 26.03 -8.62 -8.10
N THR A 328 26.29 -8.81 -9.39
CA THR A 328 26.22 -10.12 -10.02
C THR A 328 27.49 -10.90 -9.69
N SER A 329 27.37 -12.15 -9.29
CA SER A 329 28.48 -13.06 -8.98
C SER A 329 29.45 -13.29 -10.15
N ALA A 330 29.20 -12.73 -11.33
CA ALA A 330 30.09 -12.76 -12.49
C ALA A 330 31.25 -11.74 -12.42
N GLY A 331 31.20 -10.74 -11.52
CA GLY A 331 32.25 -9.74 -11.34
C GLY A 331 33.36 -10.13 -10.34
N ALA A 332 33.29 -11.28 -9.71
CA ALA A 332 34.30 -11.75 -8.75
C ALA A 332 35.46 -12.56 -9.40
N ARG A 333 35.59 -12.52 -10.72
CA ARG A 333 36.73 -13.09 -11.45
C ARG A 333 37.26 -12.06 -12.45
N ALA A 334 38.05 -11.15 -11.97
CA ALA A 334 39.11 -10.48 -12.71
C ALA A 334 40.13 -9.91 -11.72
#